data_a9a40e3616fcba41e4781a8e6b46a984
#
_entry.id   a9a40e3616fcba41e4781a8e6b46a984
#
_cell.length_a   1.000
_cell.length_b   1.000
_cell.length_c   1.000
_cell.angle_alpha   90.00
_cell.angle_beta   90.00
_cell.angle_gamma   90.00
#
_symmetry.space_group_name_H-M   'P 1'
#
loop_
_entity.id
_entity.type
_entity.pdbx_description
1 polymer ?
#
loop_
_entity_poly.entity_id
_entity_poly.type
_entity_poly.pdbx_seq_one_letter_code
_entity_poly.pdbx_strand_id
1 'polypeptide(L)'
;ALEAAGVAFVGPPKGAIEKMGDKITSKKIAQEAGVSTVPGYMGLIEDADEAVKISNEIGYPVMLKASAGGGGKGMRIAWNDEEAREGFQSSKNEAANSFGDDRIFIEKFVTQPRHIEIQVLCDAHGNGIYLGERECSIQRRNQKVVEEAPSPFLDEATRKAMGEQSVALAQAVGYTSAGTVEFIVDGDKNFYFLEMNTRLQVEHPVTELITGVDLVEQMIRVANGEKLTITQDDVKLTGWAIENRLYAEDPYRGFLPSIGRLTRYRPPMEIAAGPLLTNDKWQGDAPAGDTAVRNDTGVYEGGEISMYYDPMIAKLCTWAPTRAEAIERMRVALDSFEVEGIGHNLPFLSAVMDHPIFVEGNMTTAFIAEQYPDGFDGVELPDAELRRIAAATAAMHRVGEIRRTRVSGRMDNHERKVGTAWNVALQGQSFDVEIQADPKGATVTFDDGTALRVAGDWTPGDQLAEMTIDDAPLVFKVGKISGGFRVRARGADMKVHVRNPRQAELARLMPEKLPPDTSKMLLCPMPGLVVKIDVEVGDEVQEGQNLCTIEAMKMENILRAEKKGKVSKVNAAAGDSLAVDDVIIEFE
;
A
#
# COMPACT_ATOMS: atom_id res chain seq x y z
N ALA A 1 -25.16 -23.85 11.93
CA ALA A 1 -25.22 -25.02 11.06
C ALA A 1 -24.05 -25.96 11.34
N LEU A 2 -22.79 -25.50 11.31
CA LEU A 2 -21.59 -26.34 11.52
C LEU A 2 -21.56 -26.97 12.92
N GLU A 3 -21.80 -26.20 13.96
CA GLU A 3 -21.86 -26.67 15.35
C GLU A 3 -22.90 -27.75 15.55
N ALA A 4 -24.11 -27.55 14.99
CA ALA A 4 -25.19 -28.56 15.02
C ALA A 4 -24.86 -29.84 14.24
N ALA A 5 -23.93 -29.77 13.31
CA ALA A 5 -23.45 -30.92 12.53
C ALA A 5 -22.20 -31.57 13.13
N GLY A 6 -21.70 -31.06 14.27
CA GLY A 6 -20.46 -31.55 14.90
C GLY A 6 -19.19 -31.21 14.10
N VAL A 7 -19.22 -30.20 13.25
CA VAL A 7 -18.10 -29.74 12.44
C VAL A 7 -17.45 -28.55 13.14
N ALA A 8 -16.14 -28.68 13.45
CA ALA A 8 -15.38 -27.59 14.05
C ALA A 8 -15.23 -26.41 13.07
N PHE A 9 -15.51 -25.21 13.55
CA PHE A 9 -15.26 -23.97 12.83
C PHE A 9 -13.92 -23.38 13.27
N VAL A 10 -13.00 -23.20 12.33
CA VAL A 10 -11.70 -22.54 12.60
C VAL A 10 -11.91 -21.03 12.65
N GLY A 11 -12.26 -20.54 13.83
CA GLY A 11 -12.60 -19.13 14.04
C GLY A 11 -13.34 -18.93 15.36
N PRO A 12 -13.77 -17.69 15.67
CA PRO A 12 -14.44 -17.35 16.90
C PRO A 12 -15.89 -17.88 16.97
N PRO A 13 -16.47 -18.02 18.17
CA PRO A 13 -17.83 -18.45 18.35
C PRO A 13 -18.82 -17.39 17.81
N LYS A 14 -19.98 -17.85 17.30
CA LYS A 14 -21.03 -17.00 16.74
C LYS A 14 -21.41 -15.83 17.66
N GLY A 15 -21.53 -16.07 18.96
CA GLY A 15 -21.92 -15.03 19.91
C GLY A 15 -20.89 -13.89 20.04
N ALA A 16 -19.61 -14.19 19.88
CA ALA A 16 -18.56 -13.15 19.86
C ALA A 16 -18.62 -12.32 18.56
N ILE A 17 -18.85 -12.97 17.42
CA ILE A 17 -19.02 -12.29 16.14
C ILE A 17 -20.23 -11.33 16.19
N GLU A 18 -21.37 -11.79 16.70
CA GLU A 18 -22.59 -10.97 16.81
C GLU A 18 -22.40 -9.77 17.74
N LYS A 19 -21.79 -9.98 18.92
CA LYS A 19 -21.55 -8.92 19.91
C LYS A 19 -20.58 -7.84 19.39
N MET A 20 -19.55 -8.26 18.68
CA MET A 20 -18.52 -7.33 18.19
C MET A 20 -18.85 -6.72 16.82
N GLY A 21 -19.83 -7.27 16.09
CA GLY A 21 -20.25 -6.78 14.78
C GLY A 21 -21.11 -5.50 14.81
N ASP A 22 -21.81 -5.23 15.92
CA ASP A 22 -22.57 -3.98 16.10
C ASP A 22 -21.72 -2.95 16.87
N LYS A 23 -21.50 -1.78 16.27
CA LYS A 23 -20.59 -0.76 16.81
C LYS A 23 -21.03 -0.19 18.17
N ILE A 24 -22.33 -0.06 18.41
CA ILE A 24 -22.83 0.45 19.69
C ILE A 24 -22.70 -0.62 20.75
N THR A 25 -23.08 -1.84 20.44
CA THR A 25 -22.99 -2.98 21.36
C THR A 25 -21.54 -3.27 21.72
N SER A 26 -20.64 -3.31 20.74
CA SER A 26 -19.21 -3.56 20.96
C SER A 26 -18.56 -2.51 21.87
N LYS A 27 -18.90 -1.23 21.71
CA LYS A 27 -18.42 -0.15 22.58
C LYS A 27 -18.93 -0.24 24.01
N LYS A 28 -20.21 -0.58 24.20
CA LYS A 28 -20.79 -0.79 25.54
C LYS A 28 -20.07 -1.94 26.26
N ILE A 29 -19.86 -3.06 25.57
CA ILE A 29 -19.13 -4.20 26.12
C ILE A 29 -17.69 -3.82 26.43
N ALA A 30 -17.02 -3.04 25.56
CA ALA A 30 -15.66 -2.54 25.78
C ALA A 30 -15.60 -1.67 27.05
N GLN A 31 -16.52 -0.75 27.24
CA GLN A 31 -16.61 0.07 28.45
C GLN A 31 -16.83 -0.79 29.71
N GLU A 32 -17.75 -1.75 29.66
CA GLU A 32 -18.02 -2.68 30.76
C GLU A 32 -16.80 -3.55 31.11
N ALA A 33 -16.00 -3.90 30.10
CA ALA A 33 -14.73 -4.64 30.25
C ALA A 33 -13.55 -3.74 30.71
N GLY A 34 -13.76 -2.44 30.91
CA GLY A 34 -12.72 -1.49 31.32
C GLY A 34 -11.79 -1.04 30.20
N VAL A 35 -12.20 -1.21 28.92
CA VAL A 35 -11.42 -0.77 27.77
C VAL A 35 -11.65 0.73 27.53
N SER A 36 -10.58 1.46 27.27
CA SER A 36 -10.62 2.88 26.94
C SER A 36 -11.40 3.12 25.66
N THR A 37 -12.46 3.91 25.69
CA THR A 37 -13.26 4.24 24.50
C THR A 37 -13.22 5.73 24.20
N VAL A 38 -13.35 6.09 22.92
CA VAL A 38 -13.42 7.50 22.53
C VAL A 38 -14.57 8.18 23.31
N PRO A 39 -14.31 9.32 23.97
CA PRO A 39 -15.37 10.09 24.60
C PRO A 39 -16.47 10.40 23.59
N GLY A 40 -17.72 10.10 23.92
CA GLY A 40 -18.81 10.29 22.98
C GLY A 40 -20.17 9.95 23.59
N TYR A 41 -21.21 10.20 22.81
CA TYR A 41 -22.57 9.91 23.18
C TYR A 41 -23.10 8.69 22.42
N MET A 42 -23.43 7.64 23.19
CA MET A 42 -23.90 6.34 22.65
C MET A 42 -25.43 6.20 22.63
N GLY A 43 -26.15 7.26 22.94
CA GLY A 43 -27.62 7.30 22.83
C GLY A 43 -28.08 7.46 21.40
N LEU A 44 -29.39 7.24 21.20
CA LEU A 44 -30.05 7.65 19.95
C LEU A 44 -30.16 9.17 19.93
N ILE A 45 -29.79 9.76 18.80
CA ILE A 45 -29.91 11.21 18.56
C ILE A 45 -31.11 11.41 17.65
N GLU A 46 -32.10 12.17 18.12
CA GLU A 46 -33.37 12.30 17.43
C GLU A 46 -33.29 13.31 16.28
N ASP A 47 -32.62 14.43 16.51
CA ASP A 47 -32.56 15.51 15.54
C ASP A 47 -31.19 16.23 15.52
N ALA A 48 -31.07 17.21 14.61
CA ALA A 48 -29.84 17.95 14.40
C ALA A 48 -29.55 18.96 15.53
N ASP A 49 -30.55 19.44 16.27
CA ASP A 49 -30.37 20.35 17.40
C ASP A 49 -29.79 19.61 18.60
N GLU A 50 -30.26 18.39 18.84
CA GLU A 50 -29.69 17.51 19.85
C GLU A 50 -28.25 17.13 19.49
N ALA A 51 -27.97 16.87 18.21
CA ALA A 51 -26.61 16.58 17.73
C ALA A 51 -25.64 17.72 18.01
N VAL A 52 -26.07 18.98 17.79
CA VAL A 52 -25.27 20.18 18.13
C VAL A 52 -25.04 20.29 19.63
N LYS A 53 -26.07 20.09 20.46
CA LYS A 53 -25.93 20.14 21.91
C LYS A 53 -24.90 19.10 22.42
N ILE A 54 -25.02 17.87 21.98
CA ILE A 54 -24.10 16.79 22.33
C ILE A 54 -22.69 17.11 21.86
N SER A 55 -22.53 17.65 20.64
CA SER A 55 -21.22 18.05 20.10
C SER A 55 -20.54 19.13 20.96
N ASN A 56 -21.31 20.08 21.47
CA ASN A 56 -20.81 21.10 22.40
C ASN A 56 -20.41 20.51 23.77
N GLU A 57 -21.13 19.51 24.28
CA GLU A 57 -20.80 18.82 25.53
C GLU A 57 -19.51 18.01 25.41
N ILE A 58 -19.30 17.34 24.28
CA ILE A 58 -18.08 16.57 23.98
C ILE A 58 -16.90 17.51 23.67
N GLY A 59 -17.17 18.67 23.08
CA GLY A 59 -16.19 19.64 22.60
C GLY A 59 -15.70 19.31 21.19
N TYR A 60 -15.74 20.32 20.29
CA TYR A 60 -15.26 20.19 18.90
C TYR A 60 -13.74 19.95 18.81
N PRO A 61 -13.23 19.30 17.73
CA PRO A 61 -14.00 18.67 16.66
C PRO A 61 -14.65 17.35 17.11
N VAL A 62 -15.78 17.02 16.48
CA VAL A 62 -16.49 15.76 16.70
C VAL A 62 -16.68 14.99 15.40
N MET A 63 -16.91 13.69 15.51
CA MET A 63 -17.25 12.83 14.38
C MET A 63 -18.63 12.24 14.55
N LEU A 64 -19.50 12.48 13.58
CA LEU A 64 -20.82 11.87 13.48
C LEU A 64 -20.70 10.58 12.65
N LYS A 65 -21.21 9.47 13.17
CA LYS A 65 -21.05 8.13 12.58
C LYS A 65 -22.37 7.39 12.51
N ALA A 66 -22.61 6.72 11.37
CA ALA A 66 -23.68 5.73 11.28
C ALA A 66 -23.40 4.52 12.19
N SER A 67 -24.41 4.02 12.86
CA SER A 67 -24.31 2.82 13.71
C SER A 67 -24.05 1.56 12.90
N ALA A 68 -24.70 1.45 11.74
CA ALA A 68 -24.47 0.37 10.79
C ALA A 68 -23.47 0.81 9.71
N GLY A 69 -22.65 -0.12 9.22
CA GLY A 69 -21.75 0.11 8.10
C GLY A 69 -20.26 0.14 8.45
N GLY A 70 -19.42 0.16 7.40
CA GLY A 70 -17.97 0.17 7.46
C GLY A 70 -17.36 0.95 6.30
N GLY A 71 -16.01 1.06 6.26
CA GLY A 71 -15.32 1.71 5.15
C GLY A 71 -15.52 3.23 5.03
N GLY A 72 -15.86 3.93 6.14
CA GLY A 72 -16.00 5.39 6.16
C GLY A 72 -17.32 5.95 5.65
N LYS A 73 -18.26 5.11 5.18
CA LYS A 73 -19.61 5.56 4.77
C LYS A 73 -20.43 5.99 5.99
N GLY A 74 -21.18 7.09 5.86
CA GLY A 74 -21.99 7.65 6.95
C GLY A 74 -21.17 8.30 8.05
N MET A 75 -19.95 8.77 7.76
CA MET A 75 -19.09 9.48 8.69
C MET A 75 -18.90 10.94 8.24
N ARG A 76 -19.02 11.88 9.19
CA ARG A 76 -18.77 13.31 8.95
C ARG A 76 -18.03 13.90 10.14
N ILE A 77 -17.01 14.70 9.86
CA ILE A 77 -16.32 15.50 10.88
C ILE A 77 -17.03 16.86 10.95
N ALA A 78 -17.22 17.37 12.16
CA ALA A 78 -17.73 18.69 12.40
C ALA A 78 -16.80 19.47 13.33
N TRP A 79 -16.47 20.69 12.93
CA TRP A 79 -15.60 21.61 13.67
C TRP A 79 -16.37 22.71 14.39
N ASN A 80 -17.68 22.83 14.10
CA ASN A 80 -18.58 23.83 14.66
C ASN A 80 -20.03 23.35 14.58
N ASP A 81 -20.95 24.16 15.13
CA ASP A 81 -22.38 23.86 15.23
C ASP A 81 -23.08 23.70 13.87
N GLU A 82 -22.68 24.50 12.87
CA GLU A 82 -23.26 24.44 11.52
C GLU A 82 -22.88 23.12 10.84
N GLU A 83 -21.61 22.79 10.87
CA GLU A 83 -21.12 21.50 10.32
C GLU A 83 -21.68 20.28 11.05
N ALA A 84 -21.91 20.36 12.37
CA ALA A 84 -22.54 19.28 13.13
C ALA A 84 -24.00 19.06 12.69
N ARG A 85 -24.75 20.13 12.43
CA ARG A 85 -26.13 20.09 11.95
C ARG A 85 -26.21 19.45 10.55
N GLU A 86 -25.42 19.97 9.62
CA GLU A 86 -25.37 19.46 8.24
C GLU A 86 -24.84 18.02 8.18
N GLY A 87 -23.79 17.74 8.95
CA GLY A 87 -23.18 16.43 9.05
C GLY A 87 -24.13 15.36 9.58
N PHE A 88 -24.95 15.70 10.59
CA PHE A 88 -25.97 14.79 11.13
C PHE A 88 -26.98 14.40 10.06
N GLN A 89 -27.55 15.39 9.36
CA GLN A 89 -28.57 15.13 8.33
C GLN A 89 -27.99 14.32 7.16
N SER A 90 -26.79 14.69 6.72
CA SER A 90 -26.09 13.99 5.63
C SER A 90 -25.76 12.54 6.00
N SER A 91 -25.20 12.31 7.19
CA SER A 91 -24.88 10.95 7.66
C SER A 91 -26.10 10.08 7.84
N LYS A 92 -27.21 10.64 8.34
CA LYS A 92 -28.49 9.94 8.51
C LYS A 92 -29.07 9.50 7.17
N ASN A 93 -29.07 10.39 6.17
CA ASN A 93 -29.57 10.08 4.83
C ASN A 93 -28.71 9.00 4.14
N GLU A 94 -27.39 9.12 4.26
CA GLU A 94 -26.46 8.13 3.67
C GLU A 94 -26.59 6.76 4.35
N ALA A 95 -26.73 6.73 5.67
CA ALA A 95 -26.91 5.50 6.44
C ALA A 95 -28.23 4.80 6.10
N ALA A 96 -29.32 5.52 6.02
CA ALA A 96 -30.62 5.00 5.61
C ALA A 96 -30.56 4.36 4.21
N ASN A 97 -29.95 5.05 3.25
CA ASN A 97 -29.88 4.62 1.86
C ASN A 97 -28.92 3.44 1.66
N SER A 98 -27.80 3.42 2.36
CA SER A 98 -26.74 2.40 2.16
C SER A 98 -26.92 1.15 3.02
N PHE A 99 -27.50 1.29 4.22
CA PHE A 99 -27.52 0.22 5.22
C PHE A 99 -28.93 -0.10 5.75
N GLY A 100 -29.94 0.74 5.44
CA GLY A 100 -31.29 0.56 5.96
C GLY A 100 -31.42 0.87 7.47
N ASP A 101 -30.41 1.49 8.07
CA ASP A 101 -30.35 1.87 9.49
C ASP A 101 -29.86 3.31 9.57
N ASP A 102 -30.70 4.22 10.09
CA ASP A 102 -30.44 5.66 10.13
C ASP A 102 -29.89 6.16 11.48
N ARG A 103 -29.54 5.25 12.39
CA ARG A 103 -29.00 5.59 13.72
C ARG A 103 -27.62 6.20 13.60
N ILE A 104 -27.49 7.39 14.19
CA ILE A 104 -26.22 8.14 14.25
C ILE A 104 -25.77 8.28 15.70
N PHE A 105 -24.47 8.21 15.94
CA PHE A 105 -23.83 8.53 17.20
C PHE A 105 -22.69 9.53 17.00
N ILE A 106 -22.29 10.22 18.06
CA ILE A 106 -21.27 11.28 18.02
C ILE A 106 -20.13 10.94 18.97
N GLU A 107 -18.91 11.14 18.49
CA GLU A 107 -17.69 10.94 19.24
C GLU A 107 -16.74 12.12 19.09
N LYS A 108 -15.82 12.27 20.06
CA LYS A 108 -14.68 13.17 19.90
C LYS A 108 -13.87 12.77 18.66
N PHE A 109 -13.56 13.71 17.81
CA PHE A 109 -12.62 13.49 16.72
C PHE A 109 -11.19 13.66 17.25
N VAL A 110 -10.39 12.61 17.10
CA VAL A 110 -8.96 12.60 17.45
C VAL A 110 -8.18 13.16 16.28
N THR A 111 -7.46 14.25 16.50
CA THR A 111 -6.64 14.89 15.47
C THR A 111 -5.29 14.18 15.32
N GLN A 112 -4.79 14.07 14.09
CA GLN A 112 -3.53 13.38 13.75
C GLN A 112 -3.41 11.98 14.39
N PRO A 113 -4.45 11.15 14.24
CA PRO A 113 -4.48 9.87 14.93
C PRO A 113 -3.53 8.87 14.28
N ARG A 114 -3.06 7.93 15.11
CA ARG A 114 -2.45 6.68 14.64
C ARG A 114 -3.47 5.57 14.75
N HIS A 115 -3.44 4.66 13.79
CA HIS A 115 -4.21 3.44 13.81
C HIS A 115 -3.28 2.31 14.27
N ILE A 116 -3.45 1.89 15.50
CA ILE A 116 -2.64 0.83 16.11
C ILE A 116 -3.58 -0.27 16.60
N GLU A 117 -3.20 -1.50 16.37
CA GLU A 117 -4.03 -2.64 16.67
C GLU A 117 -3.27 -3.71 17.45
N ILE A 118 -3.97 -4.45 18.31
CA ILE A 118 -3.41 -5.51 19.14
C ILE A 118 -3.88 -6.87 18.63
N GLN A 119 -2.94 -7.76 18.32
CA GLN A 119 -3.24 -9.15 18.02
C GLN A 119 -3.55 -9.91 19.29
N VAL A 120 -4.73 -10.51 19.39
CA VAL A 120 -5.10 -11.44 20.48
C VAL A 120 -5.20 -12.86 19.96
N LEU A 121 -4.93 -13.81 20.84
CA LEU A 121 -5.10 -15.24 20.62
C LEU A 121 -5.71 -15.85 21.88
N CYS A 122 -6.87 -16.51 21.75
CA CYS A 122 -7.62 -17.08 22.87
C CYS A 122 -8.02 -18.53 22.58
N ASP A 123 -8.06 -19.37 23.63
CA ASP A 123 -8.56 -20.74 23.53
C ASP A 123 -9.97 -20.89 24.16
N ALA A 124 -10.54 -22.07 24.02
CA ALA A 124 -11.85 -22.41 24.58
C ALA A 124 -11.81 -22.71 26.11
N HIS A 125 -10.64 -22.63 26.74
CA HIS A 125 -10.42 -22.94 28.17
C HIS A 125 -10.26 -21.69 29.02
N GLY A 126 -10.44 -20.49 28.45
CA GLY A 126 -10.36 -19.20 29.11
C GLY A 126 -8.96 -18.58 29.12
N ASN A 127 -7.97 -19.19 28.43
CA ASN A 127 -6.66 -18.60 28.28
C ASN A 127 -6.70 -17.60 27.11
N GLY A 128 -6.08 -16.44 27.31
CA GLY A 128 -5.94 -15.41 26.28
C GLY A 128 -4.62 -14.67 26.44
N ILE A 129 -3.95 -14.42 25.33
CA ILE A 129 -2.69 -13.68 25.25
C ILE A 129 -2.78 -12.61 24.17
N TYR A 130 -1.94 -11.58 24.28
CA TYR A 130 -1.70 -10.63 23.17
C TYR A 130 -0.28 -10.82 22.62
N LEU A 131 -0.14 -10.62 21.32
CA LEU A 131 1.09 -10.89 20.56
C LEU A 131 1.75 -9.60 20.03
N GLY A 132 1.64 -8.51 20.81
CA GLY A 132 2.11 -7.19 20.42
C GLY A 132 1.13 -6.45 19.51
N GLU A 133 1.58 -5.28 19.10
CA GLU A 133 0.81 -4.38 18.24
C GLU A 133 1.33 -4.38 16.80
N ARG A 134 0.47 -3.87 15.92
CA ARG A 134 0.80 -3.44 14.55
C ARG A 134 0.45 -1.96 14.37
N GLU A 135 1.35 -1.22 13.75
CA GLU A 135 1.15 0.16 13.28
C GLU A 135 0.54 0.12 11.89
N CYS A 136 -0.66 0.63 11.72
CA CYS A 136 -1.44 0.55 10.49
C CYS A 136 -1.88 1.93 9.97
N SER A 137 -1.13 2.99 10.28
CA SER A 137 -1.53 4.37 9.97
C SER A 137 -1.42 4.73 8.49
N ILE A 138 -0.56 4.05 7.71
CA ILE A 138 -0.48 4.32 6.28
C ILE A 138 -1.67 3.69 5.57
N GLN A 139 -2.68 4.53 5.33
CA GLN A 139 -3.98 4.10 4.79
C GLN A 139 -4.42 5.02 3.64
N ARG A 140 -5.15 4.46 2.70
CA ARG A 140 -5.85 5.20 1.66
C ARG A 140 -7.33 4.86 1.69
N ARG A 141 -8.20 5.86 1.89
CA ARG A 141 -9.65 5.67 2.02
C ARG A 141 -10.01 4.58 3.04
N ASN A 142 -9.37 4.60 4.21
CA ASN A 142 -9.47 3.62 5.29
C ASN A 142 -9.02 2.18 4.92
N GLN A 143 -8.33 1.99 3.80
CA GLN A 143 -7.69 0.75 3.44
C GLN A 143 -6.20 0.82 3.78
N LYS A 144 -5.73 -0.14 4.57
CA LYS A 144 -4.32 -0.25 4.96
C LYS A 144 -3.45 -0.52 3.73
N VAL A 145 -2.29 0.12 3.65
CA VAL A 145 -1.35 0.02 2.52
C VAL A 145 0.03 -0.44 2.98
N VAL A 146 0.49 0.08 4.13
CA VAL A 146 1.74 -0.32 4.77
C VAL A 146 1.46 -0.55 6.25
N GLU A 147 1.93 -1.66 6.76
CA GLU A 147 1.86 -2.04 8.17
C GLU A 147 3.25 -2.38 8.69
N GLU A 148 3.48 -2.15 9.97
CA GLU A 148 4.71 -2.57 10.64
C GLU A 148 4.45 -3.08 12.07
N ALA A 149 5.34 -3.91 12.54
CA ALA A 149 5.35 -4.40 13.91
C ALA A 149 6.80 -4.49 14.43
N PRO A 150 7.03 -4.01 15.68
CA PRO A 150 6.12 -3.25 16.53
C PRO A 150 5.90 -1.80 16.01
N SER A 151 5.06 -1.02 16.69
CA SER A 151 4.89 0.41 16.38
C SER A 151 6.12 1.22 16.80
N PRO A 152 6.64 2.13 15.94
CA PRO A 152 7.74 3.03 16.32
C PRO A 152 7.31 4.10 17.33
N PHE A 153 6.03 4.22 17.60
CA PHE A 153 5.45 5.26 18.44
C PHE A 153 5.19 4.80 19.88
N LEU A 154 4.79 3.54 20.09
CA LEU A 154 4.43 3.04 21.40
C LEU A 154 5.66 2.74 22.27
N ASP A 155 5.55 3.08 23.55
CA ASP A 155 6.43 2.55 24.58
C ASP A 155 5.87 1.25 25.18
N GLU A 156 6.69 0.57 25.96
CA GLU A 156 6.34 -0.71 26.56
C GLU A 156 5.13 -0.62 27.52
N ALA A 157 5.00 0.48 28.25
CA ALA A 157 3.90 0.69 29.19
C ALA A 157 2.55 0.82 28.46
N THR A 158 2.52 1.60 27.38
CA THR A 158 1.32 1.78 26.54
C THR A 158 0.96 0.48 25.83
N ARG A 159 1.96 -0.22 25.25
CA ARG A 159 1.78 -1.54 24.62
C ARG A 159 1.15 -2.54 25.58
N LYS A 160 1.68 -2.62 26.81
CA LYS A 160 1.15 -3.50 27.84
C LYS A 160 -0.28 -3.15 28.20
N ALA A 161 -0.59 -1.88 28.43
CA ALA A 161 -1.94 -1.43 28.78
C ALA A 161 -2.96 -1.75 27.68
N MET A 162 -2.61 -1.50 26.41
CA MET A 162 -3.43 -1.85 25.25
C MET A 162 -3.63 -3.36 25.15
N GLY A 163 -2.58 -4.14 25.33
CA GLY A 163 -2.60 -5.60 25.31
C GLY A 163 -3.52 -6.19 26.39
N GLU A 164 -3.36 -5.75 27.63
CA GLU A 164 -4.19 -6.20 28.75
C GLU A 164 -5.68 -5.86 28.55
N GLN A 165 -5.99 -4.66 28.09
CA GLN A 165 -7.37 -4.27 27.75
C GLN A 165 -7.94 -5.10 26.60
N SER A 166 -7.13 -5.44 25.59
CA SER A 166 -7.55 -6.26 24.45
C SER A 166 -7.89 -7.69 24.87
N VAL A 167 -7.09 -8.29 25.75
CA VAL A 167 -7.36 -9.63 26.32
C VAL A 167 -8.60 -9.60 27.20
N ALA A 168 -8.77 -8.56 28.04
CA ALA A 168 -9.96 -8.39 28.87
C ALA A 168 -11.25 -8.31 28.03
N LEU A 169 -11.22 -7.55 26.92
CA LEU A 169 -12.34 -7.49 25.98
C LEU A 169 -12.65 -8.84 25.36
N ALA A 170 -11.62 -9.55 24.86
CA ALA A 170 -11.79 -10.87 24.26
C ALA A 170 -12.42 -11.87 25.25
N GLN A 171 -11.96 -11.86 26.51
CA GLN A 171 -12.52 -12.71 27.56
C GLN A 171 -13.97 -12.35 27.91
N ALA A 172 -14.32 -11.05 27.96
CA ALA A 172 -15.67 -10.59 28.27
C ALA A 172 -16.71 -11.04 27.22
N VAL A 173 -16.30 -11.26 25.97
CA VAL A 173 -17.19 -11.78 24.92
C VAL A 173 -17.11 -13.29 24.73
N GLY A 174 -16.24 -13.99 25.47
CA GLY A 174 -15.98 -15.42 25.31
C GLY A 174 -15.31 -15.74 23.97
N TYR A 175 -14.35 -14.91 23.58
CA TYR A 175 -13.64 -15.04 22.31
C TYR A 175 -12.73 -16.26 22.30
N THR A 176 -12.67 -16.96 21.17
CA THR A 176 -11.70 -18.01 20.88
C THR A 176 -11.09 -17.79 19.51
N SER A 177 -9.91 -18.35 19.24
CA SER A 177 -9.15 -18.16 18.00
C SER A 177 -8.34 -16.87 17.97
N ALA A 178 -7.74 -16.54 16.81
CA ALA A 178 -7.05 -15.28 16.58
C ALA A 178 -8.05 -14.16 16.29
N GLY A 179 -7.82 -12.99 16.86
CA GLY A 179 -8.61 -11.78 16.65
C GLY A 179 -7.75 -10.54 16.82
N THR A 180 -8.28 -9.39 16.47
CA THR A 180 -7.55 -8.13 16.56
C THR A 180 -8.43 -7.04 17.15
N VAL A 181 -7.89 -6.30 18.12
CA VAL A 181 -8.54 -5.13 18.70
C VAL A 181 -7.87 -3.88 18.14
N GLU A 182 -8.63 -3.06 17.45
CA GLU A 182 -8.17 -1.84 16.80
C GLU A 182 -8.37 -0.62 17.70
N PHE A 183 -7.36 0.25 17.74
CA PHE A 183 -7.35 1.46 18.53
C PHE A 183 -6.97 2.66 17.67
N ILE A 184 -7.52 3.81 18.05
CA ILE A 184 -6.98 5.11 17.67
C ILE A 184 -6.10 5.63 18.81
N VAL A 185 -4.90 6.10 18.48
CA VAL A 185 -3.92 6.62 19.44
C VAL A 185 -3.60 8.06 19.07
N ASP A 186 -3.71 8.98 20.04
CA ASP A 186 -3.37 10.38 19.85
C ASP A 186 -1.87 10.68 20.06
N GLY A 187 -1.47 11.93 19.87
CA GLY A 187 -0.08 12.37 20.01
C GLY A 187 0.49 12.22 21.42
N ASP A 188 -0.36 12.17 22.45
CA ASP A 188 0.00 11.99 23.87
C ASP A 188 -0.04 10.52 24.31
N LYS A 189 -0.21 9.58 23.36
CA LYS A 189 -0.35 8.14 23.56
C LYS A 189 -1.61 7.72 24.33
N ASN A 190 -2.63 8.57 24.41
CA ASN A 190 -3.95 8.13 24.82
C ASN A 190 -4.54 7.27 23.71
N PHE A 191 -5.06 6.11 24.07
CA PHE A 191 -5.60 5.16 23.12
C PHE A 191 -7.07 4.86 23.38
N TYR A 192 -7.82 4.66 22.30
CA TYR A 192 -9.26 4.50 22.36
C TYR A 192 -9.70 3.39 21.41
N PHE A 193 -10.51 2.49 21.92
CA PHE A 193 -11.09 1.38 21.16
C PHE A 193 -11.90 1.86 19.95
N LEU A 194 -11.62 1.26 18.79
CA LEU A 194 -12.39 1.44 17.57
C LEU A 194 -13.34 0.29 17.33
N GLU A 195 -12.78 -0.89 17.15
CA GLU A 195 -13.53 -2.11 16.86
C GLU A 195 -12.69 -3.36 17.17
N MET A 196 -13.36 -4.52 17.20
CA MET A 196 -12.69 -5.81 17.26
C MET A 196 -12.96 -6.59 16.00
N ASN A 197 -11.92 -6.92 15.24
CA ASN A 197 -12.00 -7.80 14.10
C ASN A 197 -11.98 -9.26 14.56
N THR A 198 -13.13 -9.92 14.41
CA THR A 198 -13.35 -11.29 14.85
C THR A 198 -12.91 -12.33 13.81
N ARG A 199 -11.70 -12.15 13.30
CA ARG A 199 -11.05 -12.96 12.26
C ARG A 199 -9.55 -12.74 12.26
N LEU A 200 -8.82 -13.62 11.57
CA LEU A 200 -7.45 -13.33 11.19
C LEU A 200 -7.41 -12.16 10.20
N GLN A 201 -6.51 -11.23 10.41
CA GLN A 201 -6.34 -10.08 9.52
C GLN A 201 -5.27 -10.34 8.45
N VAL A 202 -5.30 -9.52 7.39
CA VAL A 202 -4.36 -9.59 6.27
C VAL A 202 -2.93 -9.44 6.76
N GLU A 203 -2.69 -8.49 7.66
CA GLU A 203 -1.42 -8.05 8.21
C GLU A 203 -0.85 -8.93 9.34
N HIS A 204 -1.43 -10.13 9.57
CA HIS A 204 -0.90 -11.09 10.56
C HIS A 204 0.58 -11.47 10.34
N PRO A 205 1.13 -11.49 9.10
CA PRO A 205 2.51 -11.90 8.89
C PRO A 205 3.54 -11.07 9.65
N VAL A 206 3.33 -9.76 9.85
CA VAL A 206 4.30 -8.95 10.61
C VAL A 206 4.34 -9.34 12.08
N THR A 207 3.19 -9.74 12.66
CA THR A 207 3.15 -10.31 14.02
C THR A 207 3.86 -11.66 14.09
N GLU A 208 3.63 -12.55 13.10
CA GLU A 208 4.30 -13.83 13.02
C GLU A 208 5.82 -13.67 12.93
N LEU A 209 6.29 -12.72 12.10
CA LEU A 209 7.73 -12.47 11.90
C LEU A 209 8.43 -11.94 13.15
N ILE A 210 7.78 -11.14 13.99
CA ILE A 210 8.42 -10.60 15.21
C ILE A 210 8.24 -11.51 16.44
N THR A 211 7.24 -12.41 16.43
CA THR A 211 6.95 -13.30 17.56
C THR A 211 7.38 -14.74 17.31
N GLY A 212 7.54 -15.15 16.06
CA GLY A 212 7.77 -16.54 15.70
C GLY A 212 6.57 -17.47 15.86
N VAL A 213 5.39 -16.92 16.17
CA VAL A 213 4.13 -17.69 16.37
C VAL A 213 3.42 -17.81 15.03
N ASP A 214 3.17 -19.03 14.56
CA ASP A 214 2.27 -19.30 13.44
C ASP A 214 0.82 -19.20 13.90
N LEU A 215 0.16 -18.10 13.55
CA LEU A 215 -1.22 -17.83 13.97
C LEU A 215 -2.22 -18.81 13.35
N VAL A 216 -1.98 -19.24 12.12
CA VAL A 216 -2.88 -20.20 11.43
C VAL A 216 -2.79 -21.57 12.10
N GLU A 217 -1.59 -22.03 12.46
CA GLU A 217 -1.41 -23.25 13.23
C GLU A 217 -2.15 -23.17 14.57
N GLN A 218 -1.97 -22.07 15.29
CA GLN A 218 -2.64 -21.87 16.59
C GLN A 218 -4.18 -21.85 16.45
N MET A 219 -4.71 -21.23 15.41
CA MET A 219 -6.14 -21.24 15.12
C MET A 219 -6.68 -22.67 14.90
N ILE A 220 -5.94 -23.50 14.19
CA ILE A 220 -6.30 -24.91 13.93
C ILE A 220 -6.25 -25.71 15.25
N ARG A 221 -5.21 -25.54 16.07
CA ARG A 221 -5.07 -26.19 17.37
C ARG A 221 -6.21 -25.82 18.32
N VAL A 222 -6.55 -24.53 18.41
CA VAL A 222 -7.67 -24.04 19.22
C VAL A 222 -9.00 -24.63 18.73
N ALA A 223 -9.22 -24.68 17.43
CA ALA A 223 -10.42 -25.30 16.84
C ALA A 223 -10.50 -26.82 17.11
N ASN A 224 -9.35 -27.48 17.25
CA ASN A 224 -9.25 -28.88 17.68
C ASN A 224 -9.50 -29.08 19.20
N GLY A 225 -9.73 -28.00 19.95
CA GLY A 225 -10.01 -28.04 21.39
C GLY A 225 -8.76 -28.04 22.28
N GLU A 226 -7.58 -27.80 21.71
CA GLU A 226 -6.32 -27.72 22.45
C GLU A 226 -6.26 -26.42 23.30
N LYS A 227 -5.54 -26.48 24.41
CA LYS A 227 -5.19 -25.30 25.20
C LYS A 227 -4.02 -24.59 24.55
N LEU A 228 -3.97 -23.27 24.71
CA LEU A 228 -2.74 -22.53 24.41
C LEU A 228 -1.59 -23.07 25.23
N THR A 229 -0.50 -23.40 24.56
CA THR A 229 0.75 -23.85 25.18
C THR A 229 1.70 -22.69 25.46
N ILE A 230 1.40 -21.53 24.87
CA ILE A 230 2.14 -20.27 24.99
C ILE A 230 1.44 -19.42 26.05
N THR A 231 2.18 -18.94 27.04
CA THR A 231 1.72 -17.97 28.03
C THR A 231 2.12 -16.55 27.64
N GLN A 232 1.56 -15.52 28.30
CA GLN A 232 1.96 -14.14 28.02
C GLN A 232 3.46 -13.88 28.29
N ASP A 233 4.04 -14.55 29.28
CA ASP A 233 5.46 -14.41 29.63
C ASP A 233 6.40 -15.03 28.55
N ASP A 234 5.88 -15.94 27.73
CA ASP A 234 6.62 -16.54 26.63
C ASP A 234 6.65 -15.64 25.38
N VAL A 235 5.75 -14.66 25.29
CA VAL A 235 5.68 -13.76 24.15
C VAL A 235 6.83 -12.78 24.16
N LYS A 236 7.67 -12.84 23.13
CA LYS A 236 8.79 -11.90 22.91
C LYS A 236 8.65 -11.25 21.56
N LEU A 237 8.88 -9.95 21.50
CA LEU A 237 8.95 -9.20 20.26
C LEU A 237 10.42 -9.08 19.88
N THR A 238 10.82 -9.68 18.75
CA THR A 238 12.21 -9.73 18.29
C THR A 238 12.34 -9.09 16.93
N GLY A 239 13.18 -8.08 16.82
CA GLY A 239 13.41 -7.35 15.56
C GLY A 239 12.21 -6.49 15.16
N TRP A 240 12.10 -6.26 13.86
CA TRP A 240 11.10 -5.39 13.24
C TRP A 240 10.61 -5.97 11.92
N ALA A 241 9.30 -5.99 11.69
CA ALA A 241 8.72 -6.46 10.43
C ALA A 241 7.89 -5.35 9.77
N ILE A 242 7.93 -5.30 8.44
CA ILE A 242 7.16 -4.36 7.62
C ILE A 242 6.43 -5.17 6.55
N GLU A 243 5.15 -4.88 6.36
CA GLU A 243 4.32 -5.40 5.27
C GLU A 243 3.97 -4.26 4.31
N ASN A 244 4.09 -4.53 3.03
CA ASN A 244 3.58 -3.69 1.95
C ASN A 244 2.54 -4.46 1.16
N ARG A 245 1.34 -3.89 1.04
CA ARG A 245 0.26 -4.47 0.24
C ARG A 245 0.40 -4.05 -1.22
N LEU A 246 0.75 -5.00 -2.05
CA LEU A 246 0.79 -4.79 -3.49
C LEU A 246 -0.63 -4.91 -4.06
N TYR A 247 -1.12 -3.80 -4.62
CA TYR A 247 -2.44 -3.70 -5.25
C TYR A 247 -2.34 -3.48 -6.75
N ALA A 248 -3.30 -4.05 -7.49
CA ALA A 248 -3.55 -3.74 -8.90
C ALA A 248 -4.27 -2.39 -9.04
N GLU A 249 -3.59 -1.33 -8.62
CA GLU A 249 -4.06 0.06 -8.63
C GLU A 249 -2.96 0.96 -9.20
N ASP A 250 -3.31 1.82 -10.15
CA ASP A 250 -2.36 2.72 -10.80
C ASP A 250 -2.20 4.03 -10.01
N PRO A 251 -1.09 4.26 -9.30
CA PRO A 251 -0.90 5.44 -8.48
C PRO A 251 -0.84 6.73 -9.29
N TYR A 252 -0.37 6.68 -10.55
CA TYR A 252 -0.30 7.83 -11.46
C TYR A 252 -1.66 8.26 -11.99
N ARG A 253 -2.67 7.43 -11.81
CA ARG A 253 -4.07 7.68 -12.20
C ARG A 253 -4.98 7.74 -10.97
N GLY A 254 -4.51 8.30 -9.85
CA GLY A 254 -5.28 8.42 -8.62
C GLY A 254 -5.63 7.07 -7.98
N PHE A 255 -4.78 6.04 -8.19
CA PHE A 255 -5.00 4.67 -7.71
C PHE A 255 -6.26 4.02 -8.27
N LEU A 256 -6.56 4.28 -9.52
CA LEU A 256 -7.65 3.57 -10.18
C LEU A 256 -7.31 2.08 -10.31
N PRO A 257 -8.30 1.20 -10.12
CA PRO A 257 -8.13 -0.24 -10.30
C PRO A 257 -7.63 -0.57 -11.71
N SER A 258 -6.74 -1.56 -11.79
CA SER A 258 -6.21 -2.08 -13.04
C SER A 258 -6.47 -3.57 -13.13
N ILE A 259 -7.20 -3.98 -14.14
CA ILE A 259 -7.52 -5.37 -14.43
C ILE A 259 -6.72 -5.86 -15.64
N GLY A 260 -6.58 -7.15 -15.79
CA GLY A 260 -5.94 -7.76 -16.94
C GLY A 260 -4.98 -8.88 -16.59
N ARG A 261 -4.22 -9.31 -17.58
CA ARG A 261 -3.30 -10.43 -17.44
C ARG A 261 -1.95 -9.98 -16.93
N LEU A 262 -1.45 -10.66 -15.90
CA LEU A 262 -0.07 -10.53 -15.43
C LEU A 262 0.87 -11.15 -16.47
N THR A 263 1.43 -10.32 -17.33
CA THR A 263 2.40 -10.78 -18.35
C THR A 263 3.75 -11.10 -17.72
N ARG A 264 4.02 -10.52 -16.55
CA ARG A 264 5.16 -10.81 -15.69
C ARG A 264 4.76 -10.73 -14.23
N TYR A 265 5.14 -11.76 -13.47
CA TYR A 265 4.99 -11.78 -12.02
C TYR A 265 6.14 -12.58 -11.42
N ARG A 266 7.13 -11.88 -10.87
CA ARG A 266 8.30 -12.46 -10.22
C ARG A 266 8.57 -11.72 -8.92
N PRO A 267 8.14 -12.30 -7.80
CA PRO A 267 8.47 -11.76 -6.50
C PRO A 267 9.98 -11.85 -6.22
N PRO A 268 10.49 -11.06 -5.27
CA PRO A 268 11.85 -11.23 -4.79
C PRO A 268 12.05 -12.64 -4.22
N MET A 269 13.29 -13.08 -4.14
CA MET A 269 13.62 -14.35 -3.52
C MET A 269 13.23 -14.34 -2.05
N GLU A 270 12.42 -15.30 -1.64
CA GLU A 270 12.02 -15.45 -0.24
C GLU A 270 13.19 -15.95 0.61
N ILE A 271 13.34 -15.36 1.79
CA ILE A 271 14.38 -15.69 2.76
C ILE A 271 13.71 -15.88 4.11
N ALA A 272 13.87 -17.06 4.70
CA ALA A 272 13.41 -17.33 6.05
C ALA A 272 14.47 -16.88 7.06
N ALA A 273 14.07 -16.00 7.98
CA ALA A 273 14.86 -15.58 9.13
C ALA A 273 13.90 -15.07 10.23
N GLY A 274 14.43 -14.80 11.39
CA GLY A 274 13.66 -14.31 12.53
C GLY A 274 13.40 -15.37 13.60
N PRO A 275 12.67 -15.02 14.66
CA PRO A 275 12.33 -15.93 15.74
C PRO A 275 11.44 -17.06 15.21
N LEU A 276 11.65 -18.25 15.72
CA LEU A 276 10.86 -19.43 15.38
C LEU A 276 10.37 -20.10 16.66
N LEU A 277 9.07 -20.34 16.74
CA LEU A 277 8.45 -21.18 17.72
C LEU A 277 8.12 -22.52 17.06
N THR A 278 8.90 -23.58 17.35
CA THR A 278 8.64 -24.92 16.84
C THR A 278 8.32 -25.86 17.98
N ASN A 279 7.33 -26.74 17.77
CA ASN A 279 6.91 -27.75 18.77
C ASN A 279 6.66 -27.12 20.17
N ASP A 280 5.99 -25.97 20.21
CA ASP A 280 5.66 -25.22 21.42
C ASP A 280 6.89 -24.77 22.25
N LYS A 281 8.04 -24.66 21.62
CA LYS A 281 9.28 -24.17 22.22
C LYS A 281 9.95 -23.12 21.36
N TRP A 282 10.42 -22.07 22.00
CA TRP A 282 11.29 -21.08 21.35
C TRP A 282 12.60 -21.76 20.92
N GLN A 283 12.93 -21.66 19.64
CA GLN A 283 14.19 -22.22 19.07
C GLN A 283 15.37 -21.23 19.19
N GLY A 284 15.17 -20.11 19.86
CA GLY A 284 16.18 -19.08 20.06
C GLY A 284 15.95 -17.85 19.19
N ASP A 285 16.81 -16.85 19.38
CA ASP A 285 16.80 -15.64 18.56
C ASP A 285 17.28 -15.97 17.13
N ALA A 286 16.77 -15.22 16.16
CA ALA A 286 17.27 -15.28 14.79
C ALA A 286 18.79 -15.09 14.76
N PRO A 287 19.51 -15.73 13.84
CA PRO A 287 20.92 -15.45 13.64
C PRO A 287 21.15 -13.93 13.48
N ALA A 288 22.09 -13.39 14.23
CA ALA A 288 22.41 -11.97 14.15
C ALA A 288 22.83 -11.59 12.73
N GLY A 289 22.18 -10.60 12.15
CA GLY A 289 22.46 -10.09 10.80
C GLY A 289 21.64 -10.72 9.69
N ASP A 290 20.83 -11.74 9.94
CA ASP A 290 19.92 -12.29 8.94
C ASP A 290 18.66 -11.42 8.80
N THR A 291 18.15 -11.34 7.56
CA THR A 291 16.90 -10.63 7.24
C THR A 291 15.96 -11.56 6.51
N ALA A 292 14.64 -11.44 6.77
CA ALA A 292 13.63 -12.22 6.06
C ALA A 292 13.00 -11.42 4.91
N VAL A 293 12.55 -12.18 3.91
CA VAL A 293 11.63 -11.73 2.86
C VAL A 293 10.57 -12.81 2.71
N ARG A 294 9.30 -12.44 2.86
CA ARG A 294 8.14 -13.31 2.70
C ARG A 294 7.17 -12.67 1.71
N ASN A 295 6.61 -13.45 0.80
CA ASN A 295 5.63 -12.98 -0.17
C ASN A 295 4.39 -13.87 -0.16
N ASP A 296 3.33 -13.42 0.50
CA ASP A 296 2.04 -14.12 0.48
C ASP A 296 1.22 -13.66 -0.73
N THR A 297 0.90 -14.57 -1.63
CA THR A 297 0.21 -14.26 -2.89
C THR A 297 -0.78 -15.34 -3.29
N GLY A 298 -1.84 -14.92 -3.99
CA GLY A 298 -2.82 -15.82 -4.62
C GLY A 298 -2.75 -15.79 -6.16
N VAL A 299 -1.77 -15.10 -6.75
CA VAL A 299 -1.62 -14.94 -8.20
C VAL A 299 -0.31 -15.53 -8.71
N TYR A 300 -0.20 -15.69 -10.02
CA TYR A 300 0.98 -16.24 -10.70
C TYR A 300 1.18 -15.58 -12.07
N GLU A 301 2.37 -15.69 -12.61
CA GLU A 301 2.68 -15.18 -13.96
C GLU A 301 1.77 -15.84 -15.00
N GLY A 302 1.10 -15.02 -15.81
CA GLY A 302 0.10 -15.46 -16.78
C GLY A 302 -1.33 -15.52 -16.24
N GLY A 303 -1.53 -15.37 -14.91
CA GLY A 303 -2.85 -15.23 -14.29
C GLY A 303 -3.52 -13.91 -14.65
N GLU A 304 -4.81 -13.81 -14.35
CA GLU A 304 -5.63 -12.62 -14.64
C GLU A 304 -6.12 -11.99 -13.33
N ILE A 305 -6.01 -10.67 -13.23
CA ILE A 305 -6.61 -9.86 -12.16
C ILE A 305 -8.04 -9.57 -12.54
N SER A 306 -8.96 -10.11 -11.75
CA SER A 306 -10.41 -10.05 -12.00
C SER A 306 -11.00 -8.72 -11.52
N MET A 307 -12.00 -8.22 -12.25
CA MET A 307 -12.79 -7.05 -11.84
C MET A 307 -13.77 -7.33 -10.68
N TYR A 308 -14.00 -8.59 -10.33
CA TYR A 308 -15.02 -9.00 -9.35
C TYR A 308 -14.47 -9.19 -7.92
N TYR A 309 -13.16 -9.13 -7.74
CA TYR A 309 -12.50 -9.37 -6.47
C TYR A 309 -11.69 -8.14 -6.01
N ASP A 310 -11.11 -8.24 -4.83
CA ASP A 310 -10.20 -7.25 -4.27
C ASP A 310 -8.96 -7.09 -5.17
N PRO A 311 -8.43 -5.87 -5.36
CA PRO A 311 -7.26 -5.62 -6.21
C PRO A 311 -5.94 -6.12 -5.63
N MET A 312 -5.91 -6.73 -4.46
CA MET A 312 -4.68 -7.20 -3.81
C MET A 312 -4.01 -8.32 -4.62
N ILE A 313 -2.78 -8.08 -5.01
CA ILE A 313 -1.92 -9.03 -5.74
C ILE A 313 -1.11 -9.87 -4.76
N ALA A 314 -0.48 -9.21 -3.78
CA ALA A 314 0.42 -9.82 -2.83
C ALA A 314 0.58 -8.98 -1.56
N LYS A 315 1.07 -9.64 -0.50
CA LYS A 315 1.63 -9.02 0.69
C LYS A 315 3.12 -9.30 0.69
N LEU A 316 3.92 -8.26 0.56
CA LEU A 316 5.36 -8.36 0.67
C LEU A 316 5.77 -7.97 2.07
N CYS A 317 6.37 -8.90 2.81
CA CYS A 317 6.80 -8.69 4.18
C CYS A 317 8.31 -8.82 4.29
N THR A 318 8.93 -7.98 5.09
CA THR A 318 10.35 -8.10 5.45
C THR A 318 10.50 -8.05 6.96
N TRP A 319 11.54 -8.73 7.45
CA TRP A 319 11.96 -8.66 8.84
C TRP A 319 13.47 -8.45 8.93
N ALA A 320 13.89 -7.70 9.95
CA ALA A 320 15.29 -7.53 10.30
C ALA A 320 15.46 -7.28 11.81
N PRO A 321 16.68 -7.37 12.38
CA PRO A 321 16.94 -7.07 13.79
C PRO A 321 16.55 -5.64 14.20
N THR A 322 16.64 -4.68 13.28
CA THR A 322 16.25 -3.28 13.53
C THR A 322 15.28 -2.75 12.48
N ARG A 323 14.53 -1.70 12.83
CA ARG A 323 13.60 -1.04 11.89
C ARG A 323 14.29 -0.50 10.65
N ALA A 324 15.46 0.12 10.80
CA ALA A 324 16.21 0.68 9.67
C ALA A 324 16.64 -0.42 8.68
N GLU A 325 17.10 -1.56 9.19
CA GLU A 325 17.46 -2.71 8.37
C GLU A 325 16.23 -3.33 7.69
N ALA A 326 15.07 -3.40 8.38
CA ALA A 326 13.82 -3.89 7.80
C ALA A 326 13.34 -2.99 6.66
N ILE A 327 13.44 -1.66 6.80
CA ILE A 327 13.15 -0.67 5.75
C ILE A 327 14.10 -0.89 4.56
N GLU A 328 15.40 -0.99 4.80
CA GLU A 328 16.37 -1.18 3.71
C GLU A 328 16.14 -2.51 2.99
N ARG A 329 15.79 -3.57 3.74
CA ARG A 329 15.43 -4.85 3.14
C ARG A 329 14.17 -4.76 2.29
N MET A 330 13.15 -3.99 2.73
CA MET A 330 11.93 -3.76 1.97
C MET A 330 12.20 -2.98 0.68
N ARG A 331 13.06 -1.98 0.72
CA ARG A 331 13.48 -1.21 -0.46
C ARG A 331 14.06 -2.14 -1.54
N VAL A 332 15.02 -2.98 -1.17
CA VAL A 332 15.63 -3.96 -2.09
C VAL A 332 14.58 -4.96 -2.60
N ALA A 333 13.69 -5.44 -1.74
CA ALA A 333 12.64 -6.37 -2.13
C ALA A 333 11.65 -5.75 -3.13
N LEU A 334 11.22 -4.50 -2.93
CA LEU A 334 10.36 -3.77 -3.87
C LEU A 334 11.05 -3.50 -5.21
N ASP A 335 12.34 -3.16 -5.20
CA ASP A 335 13.11 -2.94 -6.42
C ASP A 335 13.34 -4.24 -7.19
N SER A 336 13.38 -5.39 -6.51
CA SER A 336 13.50 -6.73 -7.11
C SER A 336 12.16 -7.30 -7.62
N PHE A 337 11.02 -6.75 -7.21
CA PHE A 337 9.70 -7.28 -7.55
C PHE A 337 9.29 -6.89 -8.97
N GLU A 338 9.20 -7.86 -9.88
CA GLU A 338 8.79 -7.64 -11.27
C GLU A 338 7.30 -7.92 -11.44
N VAL A 339 6.52 -6.89 -11.81
CA VAL A 339 5.09 -6.97 -12.17
C VAL A 339 4.87 -6.20 -13.47
N GLU A 340 4.25 -6.85 -14.46
CA GLU A 340 3.90 -6.22 -15.74
C GLU A 340 2.57 -6.75 -16.27
N GLY A 341 1.95 -5.96 -17.15
CA GLY A 341 0.67 -6.25 -17.79
C GLY A 341 -0.50 -5.47 -17.23
N ILE A 342 -0.35 -4.95 -16.01
CA ILE A 342 -1.35 -4.12 -15.32
C ILE A 342 -0.68 -2.94 -14.62
N GLY A 343 -1.46 -1.91 -14.27
CA GLY A 343 -1.04 -0.87 -13.32
C GLY A 343 -0.99 -1.44 -11.90
N HIS A 344 -0.01 -1.00 -11.11
CA HIS A 344 0.21 -1.48 -9.75
C HIS A 344 0.87 -0.40 -8.88
N ASN A 345 0.70 -0.48 -7.58
CA ASN A 345 1.17 0.54 -6.64
C ASN A 345 2.64 0.38 -6.17
N LEU A 346 3.45 -0.52 -6.73
CA LEU A 346 4.87 -0.68 -6.37
C LEU A 346 5.66 0.64 -6.34
N PRO A 347 5.53 1.55 -7.33
CA PRO A 347 6.26 2.83 -7.29
C PRO A 347 5.91 3.66 -6.06
N PHE A 348 4.64 3.69 -5.68
CA PHE A 348 4.17 4.39 -4.50
C PHE A 348 4.67 3.75 -3.20
N LEU A 349 4.65 2.41 -3.10
CA LEU A 349 5.19 1.69 -1.94
C LEU A 349 6.68 1.99 -1.74
N SER A 350 7.46 2.00 -2.82
CA SER A 350 8.88 2.37 -2.77
C SER A 350 9.07 3.82 -2.31
N ALA A 351 8.23 4.76 -2.78
CA ALA A 351 8.27 6.15 -2.36
C ALA A 351 7.97 6.32 -0.86
N VAL A 352 7.01 5.56 -0.33
CA VAL A 352 6.70 5.55 1.11
C VAL A 352 7.89 5.07 1.93
N MET A 353 8.59 4.01 1.49
CA MET A 353 9.77 3.48 2.20
C MET A 353 10.95 4.46 2.25
N ASP A 354 11.01 5.40 1.32
CA ASP A 354 12.04 6.46 1.29
C ASP A 354 11.58 7.78 1.93
N HIS A 355 10.27 7.90 2.26
CA HIS A 355 9.72 9.14 2.77
C HIS A 355 10.23 9.46 4.19
N PRO A 356 10.75 10.67 4.47
CA PRO A 356 11.32 11.02 5.77
C PRO A 356 10.38 10.76 6.95
N ILE A 357 9.10 11.13 6.83
CA ILE A 357 8.09 10.92 7.88
C ILE A 357 7.92 9.43 8.21
N PHE A 358 7.95 8.55 7.20
CA PHE A 358 7.90 7.11 7.43
C PHE A 358 9.20 6.60 8.08
N VAL A 359 10.35 7.01 7.56
CA VAL A 359 11.67 6.60 8.09
C VAL A 359 11.83 7.03 9.55
N GLU A 360 11.36 8.23 9.91
CA GLU A 360 11.37 8.74 11.28
C GLU A 360 10.30 8.10 12.19
N GLY A 361 9.31 7.41 11.61
CA GLY A 361 8.20 6.81 12.37
C GLY A 361 7.13 7.81 12.81
N ASN A 362 7.00 8.95 12.13
CA ASN A 362 6.09 10.05 12.48
C ASN A 362 4.78 10.05 11.66
N MET A 363 4.38 8.90 11.12
CA MET A 363 3.18 8.76 10.31
C MET A 363 1.89 8.87 11.12
N THR A 364 0.85 9.39 10.48
CA THR A 364 -0.54 9.44 10.95
C THR A 364 -1.47 8.86 9.89
N THR A 365 -2.75 8.67 10.21
CA THR A 365 -3.74 8.21 9.20
C THR A 365 -3.98 9.22 8.08
N ALA A 366 -3.54 10.46 8.24
CA ALA A 366 -3.60 11.50 7.21
C ALA A 366 -2.36 11.53 6.28
N PHE A 367 -1.35 10.70 6.52
CA PHE A 367 -0.06 10.71 5.81
C PHE A 367 -0.22 10.85 4.28
N ILE A 368 -1.02 9.99 3.65
CA ILE A 368 -1.16 10.02 2.19
C ILE A 368 -1.82 11.33 1.71
N ALA A 369 -2.86 11.80 2.40
CA ALA A 369 -3.55 13.02 2.05
C ALA A 369 -2.69 14.27 2.25
N GLU A 370 -1.82 14.28 3.27
CA GLU A 370 -0.94 15.41 3.58
C GLU A 370 0.30 15.45 2.71
N GLN A 371 0.88 14.27 2.39
CA GLN A 371 2.14 14.21 1.63
C GLN A 371 1.93 14.14 0.11
N TYR A 372 0.75 13.71 -0.34
CA TYR A 372 0.38 13.58 -1.75
C TYR A 372 -0.99 14.23 -2.03
N PRO A 373 -1.17 15.54 -1.73
CA PRO A 373 -2.48 16.22 -1.86
C PRO A 373 -2.99 16.27 -3.31
N ASP A 374 -2.07 16.38 -4.27
CA ASP A 374 -2.37 16.42 -5.71
C ASP A 374 -2.28 15.04 -6.38
N GLY A 375 -2.07 13.98 -5.60
CA GLY A 375 -1.83 12.63 -6.09
C GLY A 375 -0.35 12.28 -6.19
N PHE A 376 -0.05 11.10 -6.74
CA PHE A 376 1.30 10.58 -6.89
C PHE A 376 1.81 10.78 -8.32
N ASP A 377 2.82 11.61 -8.51
CA ASP A 377 3.43 11.92 -9.82
C ASP A 377 4.76 11.18 -10.06
N GLY A 378 5.13 10.26 -9.17
CA GLY A 378 6.41 9.56 -9.23
C GLY A 378 7.44 10.12 -8.27
N VAL A 379 8.68 9.71 -8.45
CA VAL A 379 9.81 10.07 -7.59
C VAL A 379 10.89 10.73 -8.42
N GLU A 380 11.35 11.89 -7.98
CA GLU A 380 12.60 12.49 -8.42
C GLU A 380 13.75 12.02 -7.51
N LEU A 381 14.73 11.34 -8.09
CA LEU A 381 15.84 10.82 -7.32
C LEU A 381 16.90 11.88 -7.04
N PRO A 382 17.60 11.83 -5.89
CA PRO A 382 18.73 12.70 -5.60
C PRO A 382 19.86 12.50 -6.61
N ASP A 383 20.68 13.55 -6.84
CA ASP A 383 21.80 13.53 -7.78
C ASP A 383 22.75 12.33 -7.56
N ALA A 384 23.02 11.98 -6.32
CA ALA A 384 23.86 10.84 -5.98
C ALA A 384 23.29 9.51 -6.54
N GLU A 385 21.98 9.26 -6.42
CA GLU A 385 21.33 8.06 -6.95
C GLU A 385 21.25 8.12 -8.48
N LEU A 386 20.98 9.28 -9.07
CA LEU A 386 21.00 9.45 -10.52
C LEU A 386 22.38 9.14 -11.11
N ARG A 387 23.48 9.56 -10.44
CA ARG A 387 24.84 9.22 -10.85
C ARG A 387 25.13 7.71 -10.76
N ARG A 388 24.65 7.04 -9.72
CA ARG A 388 24.78 5.59 -9.59
C ARG A 388 24.07 4.85 -10.73
N ILE A 389 22.84 5.25 -11.04
CA ILE A 389 22.05 4.68 -12.14
C ILE A 389 22.69 5.02 -13.50
N ALA A 390 23.20 6.24 -13.67
CA ALA A 390 23.91 6.66 -14.89
C ALA A 390 25.17 5.80 -15.13
N ALA A 391 25.98 5.58 -14.09
CA ALA A 391 27.17 4.73 -14.18
C ALA A 391 26.81 3.28 -14.52
N ALA A 392 25.82 2.71 -13.85
CA ALA A 392 25.33 1.35 -14.12
C ALA A 392 24.84 1.20 -15.56
N THR A 393 23.94 2.09 -16.01
CA THR A 393 23.35 2.01 -17.36
C THR A 393 24.37 2.30 -18.47
N ALA A 394 25.35 3.14 -18.23
CA ALA A 394 26.47 3.35 -19.15
C ALA A 394 27.32 2.08 -19.32
N ALA A 395 27.65 1.42 -18.21
CA ALA A 395 28.35 0.12 -18.24
C ALA A 395 27.54 -0.96 -18.95
N MET A 396 26.24 -1.07 -18.66
CA MET A 396 25.31 -2.00 -19.32
C MET A 396 25.20 -1.74 -20.81
N HIS A 397 25.10 -0.47 -21.23
CA HIS A 397 25.05 -0.10 -22.63
C HIS A 397 26.32 -0.53 -23.36
N ARG A 398 27.49 -0.31 -22.75
CA ARG A 398 28.77 -0.73 -23.31
C ARG A 398 28.85 -2.26 -23.47
N VAL A 399 28.35 -3.06 -22.51
CA VAL A 399 28.24 -4.53 -22.64
C VAL A 399 27.42 -4.88 -23.89
N GLY A 400 26.27 -4.25 -24.10
CA GLY A 400 25.44 -4.43 -25.29
C GLY A 400 26.16 -4.07 -26.59
N GLU A 401 26.89 -2.95 -26.62
CA GLU A 401 27.64 -2.50 -27.78
C GLU A 401 28.81 -3.44 -28.12
N ILE A 402 29.53 -3.94 -27.12
CA ILE A 402 30.59 -4.94 -27.32
C ILE A 402 29.99 -6.24 -27.89
N ARG A 403 28.85 -6.69 -27.36
CA ARG A 403 28.18 -7.89 -27.91
C ARG A 403 27.84 -7.71 -29.39
N ARG A 404 27.42 -6.51 -29.82
CA ARG A 404 27.16 -6.19 -31.23
C ARG A 404 28.43 -6.21 -32.08
N THR A 405 29.61 -6.02 -31.53
CA THR A 405 30.87 -6.15 -32.30
C THR A 405 31.19 -7.58 -32.67
N ARG A 406 30.62 -8.57 -31.98
CA ARG A 406 30.87 -10.00 -32.19
C ARG A 406 29.98 -10.64 -33.28
N VAL A 407 29.09 -9.85 -33.92
CA VAL A 407 28.24 -10.35 -35.02
C VAL A 407 29.11 -10.74 -36.23
N SER A 408 28.96 -11.97 -36.73
CA SER A 408 29.63 -12.46 -37.95
C SER A 408 28.94 -12.00 -39.22
N GLY A 409 29.57 -12.20 -40.38
CA GLY A 409 29.01 -11.87 -41.69
C GLY A 409 29.00 -10.39 -42.02
N ARG A 410 29.90 -9.60 -41.49
CA ARG A 410 30.08 -8.19 -41.81
C ARG A 410 30.67 -8.03 -43.20
N MET A 411 30.16 -7.04 -43.97
CA MET A 411 30.77 -6.64 -45.23
C MET A 411 32.16 -6.03 -44.98
N ASP A 412 33.12 -6.37 -45.84
CA ASP A 412 34.48 -5.85 -45.83
C ASP A 412 35.30 -6.14 -44.58
N ASN A 413 34.91 -7.12 -43.74
CA ASN A 413 35.55 -7.41 -42.44
C ASN A 413 35.80 -6.20 -41.55
N HIS A 414 35.00 -5.12 -41.72
CA HIS A 414 35.16 -3.89 -40.94
C HIS A 414 34.95 -4.15 -39.44
N GLU A 415 35.96 -3.91 -38.63
CA GLU A 415 35.89 -4.05 -37.17
C GLU A 415 35.22 -2.82 -36.57
N ARG A 416 34.08 -3.03 -35.93
CA ARG A 416 33.39 -1.98 -35.18
C ARG A 416 34.11 -1.75 -33.87
N LYS A 417 34.62 -0.53 -33.65
CA LYS A 417 35.21 -0.09 -32.38
C LYS A 417 34.15 0.57 -31.50
N VAL A 418 34.10 0.17 -30.23
CA VAL A 418 33.25 0.79 -29.23
C VAL A 418 34.08 1.86 -28.51
N GLY A 419 33.60 3.09 -28.53
CA GLY A 419 34.24 4.20 -27.84
C GLY A 419 34.12 4.09 -26.32
N THR A 420 34.89 4.91 -25.61
CA THR A 420 34.86 5.00 -24.13
C THR A 420 34.00 6.16 -23.63
N ALA A 421 33.83 7.20 -24.42
CA ALA A 421 33.05 8.40 -24.08
C ALA A 421 31.56 8.23 -24.42
N TRP A 422 30.71 8.50 -23.44
CA TRP A 422 29.25 8.40 -23.54
C TRP A 422 28.57 9.56 -22.82
N ASN A 423 27.34 9.86 -23.24
CA ASN A 423 26.44 10.78 -22.55
C ASN A 423 25.24 10.00 -22.05
N VAL A 424 24.91 10.17 -20.77
CA VAL A 424 23.77 9.54 -20.11
C VAL A 424 22.76 10.60 -19.71
N ALA A 425 21.54 10.55 -20.26
CA ALA A 425 20.48 11.50 -19.95
C ALA A 425 19.32 10.77 -19.25
N LEU A 426 18.91 11.27 -18.07
CA LEU A 426 17.83 10.74 -17.24
C LEU A 426 17.24 11.83 -16.34
N GLN A 427 15.95 11.81 -16.08
CA GLN A 427 15.22 12.78 -15.24
C GLN A 427 15.65 14.25 -15.46
N GLY A 428 15.76 14.69 -16.71
CA GLY A 428 16.15 16.06 -17.03
C GLY A 428 17.64 16.38 -16.85
N GLN A 429 18.42 15.49 -16.26
CA GLN A 429 19.88 15.63 -16.11
C GLN A 429 20.64 14.93 -17.24
N SER A 430 21.87 15.35 -17.45
CA SER A 430 22.74 14.80 -18.50
C SER A 430 24.18 14.75 -18.01
N PHE A 431 24.77 13.57 -18.02
CA PHE A 431 26.12 13.29 -17.55
C PHE A 431 26.99 12.84 -18.70
N ASP A 432 28.11 13.53 -18.91
CA ASP A 432 29.17 13.06 -19.81
C ASP A 432 30.11 12.15 -19.00
N VAL A 433 30.34 10.94 -19.51
CA VAL A 433 31.09 9.91 -18.80
C VAL A 433 32.12 9.23 -19.69
N GLU A 434 33.22 8.81 -19.11
CA GLU A 434 34.22 7.96 -19.72
C GLU A 434 34.23 6.57 -19.03
N ILE A 435 34.21 5.49 -19.79
CA ILE A 435 34.12 4.12 -19.28
C ILE A 435 35.43 3.38 -19.56
N GLN A 436 36.07 2.92 -18.50
CA GLN A 436 37.22 2.00 -18.54
C GLN A 436 36.79 0.66 -17.95
N ALA A 437 36.71 -0.38 -18.79
CA ALA A 437 36.30 -1.71 -18.36
C ALA A 437 37.50 -2.63 -18.17
N ASP A 438 37.38 -3.50 -17.18
CA ASP A 438 38.27 -4.63 -16.92
C ASP A 438 37.48 -5.93 -16.72
N PRO A 439 38.11 -7.10 -16.51
CA PRO A 439 37.42 -8.37 -16.34
C PRO A 439 36.46 -8.45 -15.14
N LYS A 440 36.56 -7.54 -14.16
CA LYS A 440 35.76 -7.53 -12.92
C LYS A 440 34.67 -6.45 -12.92
N GLY A 441 34.56 -5.63 -13.97
CA GLY A 441 33.56 -4.58 -14.04
C GLY A 441 34.00 -3.38 -14.88
N ALA A 442 33.57 -2.17 -14.52
CA ALA A 442 33.94 -0.94 -15.19
C ALA A 442 34.13 0.20 -14.18
N THR A 443 35.09 1.07 -14.46
CA THR A 443 35.17 2.38 -13.81
C THR A 443 34.53 3.42 -14.73
N VAL A 444 33.56 4.15 -14.21
CA VAL A 444 32.83 5.22 -14.93
C VAL A 444 33.23 6.53 -14.31
N THR A 445 33.92 7.37 -15.09
CA THR A 445 34.40 8.68 -14.66
C THR A 445 33.53 9.76 -15.26
N PHE A 446 32.98 10.63 -14.42
CA PHE A 446 32.18 11.80 -14.81
C PHE A 446 33.05 12.97 -15.21
N ASP A 447 32.47 13.97 -15.87
CA ASP A 447 33.16 15.18 -16.32
C ASP A 447 33.77 16.05 -15.20
N ASP A 448 33.19 15.96 -13.97
CA ASP A 448 33.68 16.59 -12.76
C ASP A 448 34.88 15.85 -12.10
N GLY A 449 35.29 14.72 -12.68
CA GLY A 449 36.36 13.87 -12.17
C GLY A 449 35.94 12.83 -11.16
N THR A 450 34.67 12.81 -10.74
CA THR A 450 34.12 11.74 -9.88
C THR A 450 34.15 10.40 -10.63
N ALA A 451 34.64 9.35 -10.00
CA ALA A 451 34.70 8.02 -10.58
C ALA A 451 33.93 7.02 -9.70
N LEU A 452 33.08 6.21 -10.33
CA LEU A 452 32.30 5.15 -9.68
C LEU A 452 32.73 3.78 -10.23
N ARG A 453 32.93 2.82 -9.34
CA ARG A 453 33.20 1.42 -9.70
C ARG A 453 31.91 0.66 -9.86
N VAL A 454 31.66 0.13 -11.06
CA VAL A 454 30.48 -0.67 -11.39
C VAL A 454 30.88 -2.13 -11.54
N ALA A 455 30.23 -3.04 -10.83
CA ALA A 455 30.38 -4.48 -10.98
C ALA A 455 29.01 -5.17 -10.99
N GLY A 456 28.92 -6.31 -11.68
CA GLY A 456 27.71 -7.13 -11.82
C GLY A 456 27.80 -8.01 -13.07
N ASP A 457 26.89 -8.95 -13.18
CA ASP A 457 26.84 -9.96 -14.24
C ASP A 457 25.68 -9.77 -15.23
N TRP A 458 25.00 -8.60 -15.17
CA TRP A 458 23.87 -8.32 -16.06
C TRP A 458 24.21 -8.52 -17.53
N THR A 459 23.33 -9.18 -18.24
CA THR A 459 23.43 -9.39 -19.70
C THR A 459 22.23 -8.83 -20.45
N PRO A 460 22.39 -8.42 -21.74
CA PRO A 460 21.28 -7.95 -22.55
C PRO A 460 20.16 -9.00 -22.69
N GLY A 461 19.01 -8.71 -22.09
CA GLY A 461 17.85 -9.59 -22.02
C GLY A 461 17.34 -9.77 -20.59
N ASP A 462 18.21 -9.59 -19.60
CA ASP A 462 17.82 -9.61 -18.19
C ASP A 462 16.99 -8.36 -17.87
N GLN A 463 15.87 -8.56 -17.20
CA GLN A 463 14.94 -7.49 -16.83
C GLN A 463 15.16 -6.96 -15.41
N LEU A 464 15.94 -7.67 -14.62
CA LEU A 464 16.45 -7.24 -13.32
C LEU A 464 17.97 -7.05 -13.44
N ALA A 465 18.47 -5.93 -12.96
CA ALA A 465 19.88 -5.65 -12.82
C ALA A 465 20.25 -5.62 -11.34
N GLU A 466 21.05 -6.56 -10.90
CA GLU A 466 21.66 -6.64 -9.57
C GLU A 466 23.13 -6.30 -9.73
N MET A 467 23.53 -5.13 -9.24
CA MET A 467 24.87 -4.58 -9.45
C MET A 467 25.42 -4.03 -8.13
N THR A 468 26.71 -3.74 -8.10
CA THR A 468 27.36 -2.97 -7.03
C THR A 468 27.99 -1.72 -7.61
N ILE A 469 27.82 -0.61 -6.91
CA ILE A 469 28.44 0.67 -7.23
C ILE A 469 29.28 1.07 -6.00
N ASP A 470 30.60 1.09 -6.14
CA ASP A 470 31.54 1.31 -5.03
C ASP A 470 31.25 0.34 -3.85
N ASP A 471 31.09 -0.95 -4.16
CA ASP A 471 30.73 -2.05 -3.23
C ASP A 471 29.34 -1.94 -2.56
N ALA A 472 28.57 -0.87 -2.82
CA ALA A 472 27.21 -0.75 -2.35
C ALA A 472 26.21 -1.37 -3.35
N PRO A 473 25.23 -2.19 -2.90
CA PRO A 473 24.26 -2.81 -3.79
C PRO A 473 23.37 -1.78 -4.49
N LEU A 474 23.03 -2.06 -5.74
CA LEU A 474 22.07 -1.33 -6.54
C LEU A 474 21.23 -2.33 -7.34
N VAL A 475 19.95 -2.40 -7.05
CA VAL A 475 18.99 -3.27 -7.75
C VAL A 475 17.97 -2.40 -8.47
N PHE A 476 17.68 -2.72 -9.73
CA PHE A 476 16.64 -2.01 -10.49
C PHE A 476 16.09 -2.86 -11.64
N LYS A 477 14.84 -2.59 -11.99
CA LYS A 477 14.17 -3.22 -13.14
C LYS A 477 14.55 -2.50 -14.43
N VAL A 478 14.81 -3.29 -15.48
CA VAL A 478 15.33 -2.81 -16.77
C VAL A 478 14.42 -3.20 -17.91
N GLY A 479 13.94 -2.21 -18.66
CA GLY A 479 13.30 -2.41 -19.95
C GLY A 479 14.15 -1.80 -21.06
N LYS A 480 14.20 -2.44 -22.23
CA LYS A 480 14.90 -1.88 -23.39
C LYS A 480 14.03 -0.83 -24.08
N ILE A 481 14.59 0.33 -24.35
CA ILE A 481 13.97 1.36 -25.21
C ILE A 481 14.91 1.74 -26.36
N SER A 482 14.41 2.53 -27.29
CA SER A 482 15.25 3.06 -28.37
C SER A 482 16.33 3.98 -27.80
N GLY A 483 17.61 3.63 -28.00
CA GLY A 483 18.75 4.42 -27.54
C GLY A 483 19.01 4.40 -26.05
N GLY A 484 18.53 3.36 -25.32
CA GLY A 484 18.77 3.28 -23.88
C GLY A 484 17.89 2.25 -23.17
N PHE A 485 17.51 2.60 -21.93
CA PHE A 485 16.78 1.75 -21.01
C PHE A 485 15.61 2.50 -20.36
N ARG A 486 14.51 1.79 -20.07
CA ARG A 486 13.56 2.18 -19.03
C ARG A 486 14.05 1.58 -17.74
N VAL A 487 14.30 2.40 -16.75
CA VAL A 487 14.79 1.98 -15.43
C VAL A 487 13.73 2.30 -14.39
N ARG A 488 13.43 1.33 -13.53
CA ARG A 488 12.52 1.49 -12.39
C ARG A 488 13.25 1.11 -11.13
N ALA A 489 13.47 2.08 -10.26
CA ALA A 489 14.19 1.95 -9.01
C ALA A 489 13.69 2.98 -8.00
N ARG A 490 13.59 2.61 -6.73
CA ARG A 490 13.24 3.52 -5.61
C ARG A 490 11.96 4.32 -5.86
N GLY A 491 10.99 3.73 -6.54
CA GLY A 491 9.73 4.40 -6.92
C GLY A 491 9.80 5.26 -8.18
N ALA A 492 10.97 5.56 -8.69
CA ALA A 492 11.14 6.28 -9.95
C ALA A 492 10.96 5.34 -11.16
N ASP A 493 10.33 5.85 -12.20
CA ASP A 493 10.20 5.20 -13.52
C ASP A 493 10.76 6.14 -14.58
N MET A 494 11.93 5.88 -15.09
CA MET A 494 12.66 6.80 -15.92
C MET A 494 13.16 6.20 -17.22
N LYS A 495 13.21 7.03 -18.27
CA LYS A 495 13.89 6.72 -19.52
C LYS A 495 15.33 7.20 -19.43
N VAL A 496 16.27 6.26 -19.48
CA VAL A 496 17.71 6.53 -19.47
C VAL A 496 18.23 6.38 -20.90
N HIS A 497 18.64 7.48 -21.50
CA HIS A 497 19.24 7.47 -22.83
C HIS A 497 20.75 7.47 -22.75
N VAL A 498 21.38 6.46 -23.34
CA VAL A 498 22.85 6.37 -23.44
C VAL A 498 23.27 6.59 -24.88
N ARG A 499 24.01 7.67 -25.13
CA ARG A 499 24.35 8.15 -26.47
C ARG A 499 25.87 8.37 -26.58
N ASN A 500 26.41 8.20 -27.79
CA ASN A 500 27.74 8.73 -28.03
C ASN A 500 27.71 10.28 -28.10
N PRO A 501 28.86 10.98 -27.98
CA PRO A 501 28.88 12.46 -27.95
C PRO A 501 28.17 13.11 -29.14
N ARG A 502 28.31 12.55 -30.35
CA ARG A 502 27.65 13.11 -31.53
C ARG A 502 26.12 12.92 -31.50
N GLN A 503 25.65 11.76 -31.04
CA GLN A 503 24.21 11.53 -30.87
C GLN A 503 23.62 12.43 -29.79
N ALA A 504 24.35 12.69 -28.70
CA ALA A 504 23.92 13.60 -27.64
C ALA A 504 23.77 15.04 -28.17
N GLU A 505 24.74 15.52 -28.95
CA GLU A 505 24.66 16.82 -29.62
C GLU A 505 23.42 16.95 -30.51
N LEU A 506 23.15 15.93 -31.35
CA LEU A 506 22.01 15.92 -32.25
C LEU A 506 20.68 15.81 -31.51
N ALA A 507 20.64 15.09 -30.39
CA ALA A 507 19.43 14.93 -29.58
C ALA A 507 18.94 16.25 -28.99
N ARG A 508 19.84 17.20 -28.70
CA ARG A 508 19.49 18.56 -28.23
C ARG A 508 18.75 19.39 -29.28
N LEU A 509 18.84 19.00 -30.55
CA LEU A 509 18.18 19.68 -31.67
C LEU A 509 16.81 19.09 -32.00
N MET A 510 16.43 17.96 -31.36
CA MET A 510 15.14 17.32 -31.61
C MET A 510 14.01 18.13 -30.95
N PRO A 511 12.91 18.41 -31.70
CA PRO A 511 11.75 19.06 -31.12
C PRO A 511 11.07 18.14 -30.09
N GLU A 512 10.51 18.75 -29.05
CA GLU A 512 9.69 18.04 -28.08
C GLU A 512 8.39 17.55 -28.75
N LYS A 513 8.07 16.27 -28.53
CA LYS A 513 6.84 15.69 -29.05
C LYS A 513 5.72 15.88 -28.03
N LEU A 514 4.81 16.80 -28.32
CA LEU A 514 3.64 17.02 -27.47
C LEU A 514 2.67 15.82 -27.54
N PRO A 515 2.03 15.46 -26.42
CA PRO A 515 0.98 14.44 -26.41
C PRO A 515 -0.24 14.88 -27.22
N PRO A 516 -1.09 13.94 -27.69
CA PRO A 516 -2.35 14.28 -28.35
C PRO A 516 -3.25 15.12 -27.42
N ASP A 517 -3.95 16.10 -27.97
CA ASP A 517 -4.95 16.85 -27.21
C ASP A 517 -6.25 16.03 -27.08
N THR A 518 -6.51 15.53 -25.89
CA THR A 518 -7.73 14.79 -25.52
C THR A 518 -8.73 15.64 -24.74
N SER A 519 -8.49 16.94 -24.62
CA SER A 519 -9.25 17.86 -23.77
C SER A 519 -10.74 18.00 -24.12
N LYS A 520 -11.15 17.49 -25.29
CA LYS A 520 -12.54 17.46 -25.74
C LYS A 520 -13.21 16.09 -25.61
N MET A 521 -12.61 15.16 -24.90
CA MET A 521 -13.14 13.81 -24.73
C MET A 521 -13.07 13.41 -23.28
N LEU A 522 -14.15 12.83 -22.77
CA LEU A 522 -14.13 12.06 -21.53
C LEU A 522 -13.78 10.61 -21.91
N LEU A 523 -12.58 10.19 -21.55
CA LEU A 523 -12.12 8.83 -21.77
C LEU A 523 -12.40 7.97 -20.54
N CYS A 524 -12.62 6.69 -20.78
CA CYS A 524 -12.74 5.70 -19.71
C CYS A 524 -11.37 5.49 -19.03
N PRO A 525 -11.20 5.86 -17.76
CA PRO A 525 -9.88 5.80 -17.12
C PRO A 525 -9.48 4.39 -16.72
N MET A 526 -10.43 3.44 -16.65
CA MET A 526 -10.21 2.07 -16.21
C MET A 526 -11.24 1.14 -16.82
N PRO A 527 -10.96 -0.16 -17.01
CA PRO A 527 -11.98 -1.10 -17.45
C PRO A 527 -13.06 -1.23 -16.36
N GLY A 528 -14.31 -1.14 -16.74
CA GLY A 528 -15.42 -1.22 -15.78
C GLY A 528 -16.79 -1.22 -16.42
N LEU A 529 -17.80 -1.35 -15.58
CA LEU A 529 -19.21 -1.30 -15.94
C LEU A 529 -19.75 0.13 -15.75
N VAL A 530 -20.39 0.68 -16.77
CA VAL A 530 -21.09 1.96 -16.64
C VAL A 530 -22.33 1.75 -15.77
N VAL A 531 -22.35 2.35 -14.59
CA VAL A 531 -23.49 2.31 -13.66
C VAL A 531 -24.57 3.28 -14.13
N LYS A 532 -24.14 4.53 -14.43
CA LYS A 532 -25.05 5.57 -14.95
C LYS A 532 -24.26 6.64 -15.72
N ILE A 533 -24.99 7.37 -16.57
CA ILE A 533 -24.54 8.60 -17.22
C ILE A 533 -25.46 9.72 -16.76
N ASP A 534 -24.88 10.79 -16.26
CA ASP A 534 -25.58 11.92 -15.61
C ASP A 534 -25.87 13.08 -16.58
N VAL A 535 -25.53 12.97 -17.87
CA VAL A 535 -25.68 14.02 -18.88
C VAL A 535 -26.21 13.50 -20.20
N GLU A 536 -26.84 14.39 -20.99
CA GLU A 536 -27.38 14.11 -22.33
C GLU A 536 -26.69 14.99 -23.38
N VAL A 537 -26.85 14.61 -24.68
CA VAL A 537 -26.35 15.40 -25.80
C VAL A 537 -27.02 16.78 -25.82
N GLY A 538 -26.21 17.81 -25.83
CA GLY A 538 -26.65 19.21 -25.80
C GLY A 538 -26.55 19.88 -24.44
N ASP A 539 -26.29 19.15 -23.36
CA ASP A 539 -26.14 19.68 -22.01
C ASP A 539 -24.89 20.57 -21.89
N GLU A 540 -25.01 21.68 -21.19
CA GLU A 540 -23.87 22.49 -20.72
C GLU A 540 -23.41 21.98 -19.37
N VAL A 541 -22.14 21.57 -19.25
CA VAL A 541 -21.54 21.07 -18.02
C VAL A 541 -20.59 22.11 -17.42
N GLN A 542 -20.50 22.12 -16.10
CA GLN A 542 -19.58 22.96 -15.34
C GLN A 542 -18.40 22.11 -14.84
N GLU A 543 -17.27 22.75 -14.56
CA GLU A 543 -16.11 22.10 -13.91
C GLU A 543 -16.55 21.44 -12.60
N GLY A 544 -16.09 20.19 -12.37
CA GLY A 544 -16.45 19.39 -11.20
C GLY A 544 -17.82 18.70 -11.25
N GLN A 545 -18.66 18.97 -12.29
CA GLN A 545 -19.96 18.32 -12.44
C GLN A 545 -19.81 16.83 -12.76
N ASN A 546 -20.64 15.98 -12.13
CA ASN A 546 -20.68 14.55 -12.40
C ASN A 546 -21.15 14.30 -13.82
N LEU A 547 -20.45 13.45 -14.55
CA LEU A 547 -20.74 13.09 -15.94
C LEU A 547 -21.13 11.60 -16.08
N CYS A 548 -20.41 10.72 -15.41
CA CYS A 548 -20.59 9.28 -15.53
C CYS A 548 -20.08 8.60 -14.25
N THR A 549 -20.73 7.48 -13.87
CA THR A 549 -20.27 6.61 -12.79
C THR A 549 -19.88 5.26 -13.36
N ILE A 550 -18.64 4.81 -13.10
CA ILE A 550 -18.12 3.51 -13.51
C ILE A 550 -17.83 2.67 -12.28
N GLU A 551 -18.31 1.43 -12.27
CA GLU A 551 -17.99 0.43 -11.24
C GLU A 551 -16.85 -0.47 -11.74
N ALA A 552 -15.80 -0.60 -10.92
CA ALA A 552 -14.74 -1.57 -11.08
C ALA A 552 -14.29 -2.09 -9.72
N MET A 553 -14.07 -3.39 -9.58
CA MET A 553 -13.60 -4.02 -8.32
C MET A 553 -14.42 -3.60 -7.09
N LYS A 554 -15.75 -3.58 -7.21
CA LYS A 554 -16.73 -3.16 -6.17
C LYS A 554 -16.59 -1.70 -5.71
N MET A 555 -15.88 -0.87 -6.45
CA MET A 555 -15.76 0.57 -6.21
C MET A 555 -16.46 1.34 -7.32
N GLU A 556 -17.33 2.28 -6.91
CA GLU A 556 -17.91 3.26 -7.82
C GLU A 556 -16.98 4.46 -7.96
N ASN A 557 -16.64 4.80 -9.20
CA ASN A 557 -15.80 5.93 -9.54
C ASN A 557 -16.62 6.94 -10.35
N ILE A 558 -16.77 8.13 -9.79
CA ILE A 558 -17.51 9.22 -10.42
C ILE A 558 -16.54 10.02 -11.29
N LEU A 559 -16.78 10.02 -12.59
CA LEU A 559 -16.06 10.84 -13.56
C LEU A 559 -16.72 12.21 -13.64
N ARG A 560 -15.90 13.26 -13.52
CA ARG A 560 -16.35 14.65 -13.48
C ARG A 560 -15.80 15.44 -14.67
N ALA A 561 -16.50 16.54 -14.98
CA ALA A 561 -16.02 17.48 -15.98
C ALA A 561 -14.77 18.22 -15.46
N GLU A 562 -13.68 18.17 -16.22
CA GLU A 562 -12.43 18.89 -15.92
C GLU A 562 -12.54 20.39 -16.20
N LYS A 563 -13.45 20.78 -17.09
CA LYS A 563 -13.70 22.15 -17.51
C LYS A 563 -15.16 22.34 -17.98
N LYS A 564 -15.59 23.58 -18.08
CA LYS A 564 -16.86 23.93 -18.70
C LYS A 564 -16.86 23.52 -20.18
N GLY A 565 -17.95 22.88 -20.64
CA GLY A 565 -18.12 22.45 -22.03
C GLY A 565 -19.58 22.16 -22.34
N LYS A 566 -19.85 21.83 -23.64
CA LYS A 566 -21.16 21.37 -24.07
C LYS A 566 -21.02 19.97 -24.65
N VAL A 567 -21.87 19.05 -24.20
CA VAL A 567 -21.87 17.65 -24.65
C VAL A 567 -22.30 17.59 -26.11
N SER A 568 -21.40 17.11 -26.99
CA SER A 568 -21.68 16.92 -28.42
C SER A 568 -22.15 15.51 -28.71
N LYS A 569 -21.64 14.51 -27.98
CA LYS A 569 -21.99 13.12 -28.18
C LYS A 569 -21.79 12.31 -26.91
N VAL A 570 -22.68 11.33 -26.67
CA VAL A 570 -22.55 10.31 -25.64
C VAL A 570 -22.40 8.96 -26.36
N ASN A 571 -21.26 8.27 -26.12
CA ASN A 571 -20.90 7.05 -26.84
C ASN A 571 -21.16 5.76 -26.01
N ALA A 572 -21.53 5.88 -24.74
CA ALA A 572 -21.77 4.75 -23.85
C ALA A 572 -23.14 4.85 -23.18
N ALA A 573 -23.66 3.73 -22.70
CA ALA A 573 -24.92 3.64 -21.97
C ALA A 573 -24.74 2.87 -20.65
N ALA A 574 -25.68 3.05 -19.70
CA ALA A 574 -25.69 2.28 -18.47
C ALA A 574 -25.78 0.77 -18.78
N GLY A 575 -24.92 -0.02 -18.16
CA GLY A 575 -24.77 -1.46 -18.41
C GLY A 575 -23.68 -1.83 -19.43
N ASP A 576 -23.07 -0.87 -20.11
CA ASP A 576 -21.94 -1.13 -21.02
C ASP A 576 -20.67 -1.45 -20.24
N SER A 577 -19.87 -2.39 -20.75
CA SER A 577 -18.52 -2.67 -20.26
C SER A 577 -17.51 -1.96 -21.15
N LEU A 578 -16.73 -1.08 -20.57
CA LEU A 578 -15.76 -0.25 -21.27
C LEU A 578 -14.33 -0.67 -20.99
N ALA A 579 -13.47 -0.53 -22.00
CA ALA A 579 -12.02 -0.66 -21.85
C ALA A 579 -11.37 0.70 -21.51
N VAL A 580 -10.09 0.66 -21.12
CA VAL A 580 -9.30 1.89 -20.93
C VAL A 580 -9.24 2.67 -22.23
N ASP A 581 -9.35 4.00 -22.12
CA ASP A 581 -9.32 4.98 -23.21
C ASP A 581 -10.52 4.91 -24.20
N ASP A 582 -11.55 4.07 -23.91
CA ASP A 582 -12.80 4.17 -24.65
C ASP A 582 -13.44 5.55 -24.45
N VAL A 583 -13.90 6.16 -25.53
CA VAL A 583 -14.53 7.49 -25.48
C VAL A 583 -15.95 7.38 -24.94
N ILE A 584 -16.21 7.95 -23.76
CA ILE A 584 -17.54 7.97 -23.13
C ILE A 584 -18.37 9.14 -23.63
N ILE A 585 -17.79 10.36 -23.55
CA ILE A 585 -18.46 11.61 -23.91
C ILE A 585 -17.51 12.45 -24.78
N GLU A 586 -18.05 13.11 -25.79
CA GLU A 586 -17.34 14.11 -26.60
C GLU A 586 -17.92 15.50 -26.31
N PHE A 587 -17.07 16.52 -26.27
CA PHE A 587 -17.44 17.92 -26.06
C PHE A 587 -17.17 18.77 -27.28
N GLU A 588 -17.95 19.85 -27.48
CA GLU A 588 -17.75 20.83 -28.56
C GLU A 588 -16.46 21.66 -28.40
#